data_50e3a5a9641d2618de01a18284b61ece
#
_entry.id   50e3a5a9641d2618de01a18284b61ece
#
_cell.length_a   1.000
_cell.length_b   1.000
_cell.length_c   1.000
_cell.angle_alpha   90.00
_cell.angle_beta   90.00
_cell.angle_gamma   90.00
#
_symmetry.space_group_name_H-M   'P 1'
#
loop_
_entity.id
_entity.type
_entity.pdbx_description
1 polymer ?
#
loop_
_entity_poly.entity_id
_entity_poly.type
_entity_poly.pdbx_seq_one_letter_code
_entity_poly.pdbx_strand_id
1 'polypeptide(L)'
;ESAKALADCLNASYTTMLEDVCADANLYIVALKDSALQDLLPLIVRGRESALFVHTAGSIPMDIWKGYIMHYGVFYPMQTFSKQREVDFENVPFFIEANGEKEMLALKRMARSLSSNVYEATTEQRKSLHLAAVFACNFTNHMYALCNHLLAKNGIPFEVMLPLIDETASKVHGLHPKDAQTGPAVRYDLNVINRHLEMLKEEPEAQKIYEMISKSIHRYD
;
A
#
# COMPACT_ATOMS: atom_id res chain seq x y z
N GLU A 1 10.90 12.63 17.47
CA GLU A 1 10.28 13.83 16.84
C GLU A 1 8.87 13.53 16.31
N SER A 2 8.67 12.52 15.45
CA SER A 2 7.37 12.24 14.82
C SER A 2 6.26 11.90 15.83
N ALA A 3 6.55 11.08 16.86
CA ALA A 3 5.56 10.70 17.87
C ALA A 3 5.09 11.92 18.67
N LYS A 4 6.02 12.82 19.04
CA LYS A 4 5.70 14.06 19.74
C LYS A 4 4.81 14.96 18.88
N ALA A 5 5.20 15.21 17.64
CA ALA A 5 4.43 16.08 16.74
C ALA A 5 2.99 15.57 16.55
N LEU A 6 2.81 14.25 16.39
CA LEU A 6 1.49 13.66 16.28
C LEU A 6 0.68 13.79 17.59
N ALA A 7 1.31 13.54 18.73
CA ALA A 7 0.67 13.65 20.04
C ALA A 7 0.22 15.09 20.34
N ASP A 8 1.06 16.07 20.00
CA ASP A 8 0.74 17.50 20.15
C ASP A 8 -0.50 17.87 19.29
N CYS A 9 -0.60 17.36 18.05
CA CYS A 9 -1.76 17.57 17.18
C CYS A 9 -3.05 16.93 17.72
N LEU A 10 -2.93 15.76 18.37
CA LEU A 10 -4.07 14.97 18.85
C LEU A 10 -4.40 15.25 20.33
N ASN A 11 -3.65 16.12 21.00
CA ASN A 11 -3.71 16.33 22.46
C ASN A 11 -3.61 15.01 23.24
N ALA A 12 -2.67 14.14 22.83
CA ALA A 12 -2.45 12.80 23.37
C ALA A 12 -1.07 12.70 24.04
N SER A 13 -0.90 11.70 24.89
CA SER A 13 0.40 11.35 25.46
C SER A 13 1.28 10.62 24.44
N TYR A 14 2.60 10.77 24.58
CA TYR A 14 3.56 10.00 23.79
C TYR A 14 4.72 9.49 24.65
N THR A 15 5.33 8.44 24.20
CA THR A 15 6.60 7.92 24.74
C THR A 15 7.46 7.35 23.62
N THR A 16 8.75 7.21 23.86
CA THR A 16 9.72 6.50 23.00
C THR A 16 10.21 5.20 23.64
N MET A 17 9.72 4.88 24.84
CA MET A 17 10.07 3.69 25.61
C MET A 17 8.87 2.75 25.65
N LEU A 18 9.05 1.46 25.32
CA LEU A 18 7.96 0.49 25.29
C LEU A 18 7.37 0.24 26.68
N GLU A 19 8.16 0.29 27.72
CA GLU A 19 7.73 0.15 29.11
C GLU A 19 6.76 1.23 29.58
N ASP A 20 6.85 2.43 28.99
CA ASP A 20 6.00 3.57 29.34
C ASP A 20 4.69 3.60 28.53
N VAL A 21 4.52 2.69 27.55
CA VAL A 21 3.25 2.59 26.83
C VAL A 21 2.16 2.17 27.80
N CYS A 22 1.03 2.86 27.78
CA CYS A 22 -0.15 2.58 28.58
C CYS A 22 -0.44 1.06 28.64
N ALA A 23 -0.61 0.52 29.84
CA ALA A 23 -0.79 -0.91 30.06
C ALA A 23 -2.27 -1.34 30.20
N ASP A 24 -3.21 -0.39 30.30
CA ASP A 24 -4.64 -0.60 30.55
C ASP A 24 -5.52 -0.25 29.34
N ALA A 25 -4.93 -0.08 28.17
CA ALA A 25 -5.71 0.10 26.95
C ALA A 25 -6.43 -1.18 26.51
N ASN A 26 -7.62 -1.04 25.96
CA ASN A 26 -8.39 -2.17 25.44
C ASN A 26 -7.93 -2.61 24.03
N LEU A 27 -7.28 -1.71 23.29
CA LEU A 27 -6.82 -1.93 21.93
C LEU A 27 -5.43 -1.33 21.73
N TYR A 28 -4.55 -2.10 21.11
CA TYR A 28 -3.24 -1.64 20.64
C TYR A 28 -3.15 -1.81 19.13
N ILE A 29 -2.92 -0.71 18.41
CA ILE A 29 -2.69 -0.70 16.97
C ILE A 29 -1.19 -0.60 16.73
N VAL A 30 -0.61 -1.65 16.17
CA VAL A 30 0.84 -1.75 15.95
C VAL A 30 1.16 -1.48 14.49
N ALA A 31 1.63 -0.25 14.23
CA ALA A 31 1.99 0.24 12.90
C ALA A 31 3.53 0.34 12.75
N LEU A 32 4.19 -0.79 12.73
CA LEU A 32 5.63 -0.93 12.58
C LEU A 32 6.02 -1.45 11.20
N LYS A 33 7.29 -1.27 10.83
CA LYS A 33 7.86 -1.97 9.67
C LYS A 33 7.79 -3.49 9.90
N ASP A 34 7.51 -4.24 8.83
CA ASP A 34 7.33 -5.70 8.86
C ASP A 34 8.47 -6.42 9.59
N SER A 35 9.72 -6.04 9.32
CA SER A 35 10.91 -6.62 9.98
C SER A 35 10.99 -6.31 11.48
N ALA A 36 10.55 -5.14 11.90
CA ALA A 36 10.61 -4.73 13.30
C ALA A 36 9.47 -5.32 14.15
N LEU A 37 8.32 -5.60 13.55
CA LEU A 37 7.18 -6.15 14.26
C LEU A 37 7.52 -7.50 14.89
N GLN A 38 8.14 -8.41 14.15
CA GLN A 38 8.47 -9.75 14.61
C GLN A 38 9.45 -9.72 15.79
N ASP A 39 10.47 -8.87 15.72
CA ASP A 39 11.51 -8.77 16.75
C ASP A 39 10.99 -8.14 18.05
N LEU A 40 10.09 -7.16 17.92
CA LEU A 40 9.59 -6.39 19.06
C LEU A 40 8.32 -6.97 19.70
N LEU A 41 7.67 -7.92 19.05
CA LEU A 41 6.39 -8.47 19.47
C LEU A 41 6.37 -8.94 20.94
N PRO A 42 7.35 -9.74 21.44
CA PRO A 42 7.36 -10.18 22.85
C PRO A 42 7.42 -9.03 23.84
N LEU A 43 8.06 -7.91 23.45
CA LEU A 43 8.18 -6.71 24.30
C LEU A 43 6.90 -5.86 24.26
N ILE A 44 6.28 -5.76 23.09
CA ILE A 44 5.06 -4.98 22.89
C ILE A 44 3.89 -5.56 23.69
N VAL A 45 3.74 -6.88 23.73
CA VAL A 45 2.60 -7.55 24.38
C VAL A 45 2.75 -7.71 25.89
N ARG A 46 3.97 -7.65 26.40
CA ARG A 46 4.29 -7.93 27.80
C ARG A 46 3.49 -7.03 28.75
N GLY A 47 2.75 -7.66 29.67
CA GLY A 47 1.90 -6.97 30.66
C GLY A 47 0.59 -6.42 30.08
N ARG A 48 0.21 -6.82 28.83
CA ARG A 48 -0.97 -6.33 28.11
C ARG A 48 -1.75 -7.49 27.45
N GLU A 49 -1.52 -8.71 27.90
CA GLU A 49 -1.94 -9.96 27.23
C GLU A 49 -3.46 -10.12 27.12
N SER A 50 -4.24 -9.39 27.91
CA SER A 50 -5.71 -9.37 27.87
C SER A 50 -6.32 -8.39 26.86
N ALA A 51 -5.53 -7.51 26.28
CA ALA A 51 -5.99 -6.52 25.32
C ALA A 51 -6.12 -7.09 23.90
N LEU A 52 -6.87 -6.39 23.05
CA LEU A 52 -6.91 -6.67 21.61
C LEU A 52 -5.69 -6.03 20.92
N PHE A 53 -4.90 -6.83 20.24
CA PHE A 53 -3.78 -6.36 19.42
C PHE A 53 -4.07 -6.51 17.94
N VAL A 54 -3.78 -5.48 17.16
CA VAL A 54 -3.86 -5.53 15.70
C VAL A 54 -2.61 -4.93 15.07
N HIS A 55 -2.17 -5.50 13.96
CA HIS A 55 -1.19 -4.84 13.10
C HIS A 55 -1.87 -4.26 11.85
N THR A 56 -1.17 -3.34 11.18
CA THR A 56 -1.66 -2.66 9.98
C THR A 56 -0.95 -3.10 8.70
N ALA A 57 -0.19 -4.19 8.74
CA ALA A 57 0.61 -4.66 7.62
C ALA A 57 -0.21 -5.50 6.62
N GLY A 58 0.00 -5.24 5.32
CA GLY A 58 -0.63 -6.00 4.24
C GLY A 58 -0.05 -7.40 4.06
N SER A 59 1.26 -7.57 4.26
CA SER A 59 2.04 -8.79 3.99
C SER A 59 2.14 -9.76 5.18
N ILE A 60 2.03 -9.27 6.43
CA ILE A 60 2.25 -10.07 7.63
C ILE A 60 1.01 -10.92 7.95
N PRO A 61 1.17 -12.22 8.24
CA PRO A 61 0.04 -13.06 8.66
C PRO A 61 -0.51 -12.65 10.03
N MET A 62 -1.83 -12.80 10.21
CA MET A 62 -2.48 -12.57 11.51
C MET A 62 -1.88 -13.45 12.60
N ASP A 63 -1.48 -14.65 12.26
CA ASP A 63 -0.93 -15.64 13.20
C ASP A 63 0.41 -15.27 13.84
N ILE A 64 1.01 -14.12 13.46
CA ILE A 64 2.19 -13.59 14.16
C ILE A 64 1.92 -13.39 15.66
N TRP A 65 0.67 -13.13 16.03
CA TRP A 65 0.23 -12.92 17.42
C TRP A 65 0.03 -14.23 18.21
N LYS A 66 -0.10 -15.36 17.50
CA LYS A 66 -0.46 -16.65 18.09
C LYS A 66 0.59 -17.12 19.10
N GLY A 67 0.11 -17.47 20.30
CA GLY A 67 0.97 -17.89 21.41
C GLY A 67 1.51 -16.74 22.27
N TYR A 68 1.31 -15.49 21.89
CA TYR A 68 1.68 -14.32 22.67
C TYR A 68 0.49 -13.67 23.38
N ILE A 69 -0.67 -13.62 22.70
CA ILE A 69 -1.89 -12.96 23.19
C ILE A 69 -3.13 -13.77 22.82
N MET A 70 -4.24 -13.49 23.54
CA MET A 70 -5.52 -14.20 23.34
C MET A 70 -6.40 -13.51 22.28
N HIS A 71 -6.39 -12.18 22.21
CA HIS A 71 -7.26 -11.37 21.39
C HIS A 71 -6.44 -10.61 20.35
N TYR A 72 -6.54 -10.98 19.09
CA TYR A 72 -5.72 -10.39 18.05
C TYR A 72 -6.40 -10.36 16.68
N GLY A 73 -5.85 -9.50 15.82
CA GLY A 73 -6.34 -9.36 14.45
C GLY A 73 -5.42 -8.51 13.59
N VAL A 74 -5.99 -8.11 12.48
CA VAL A 74 -5.39 -7.18 11.51
C VAL A 74 -6.37 -6.06 11.23
N PHE A 75 -5.86 -4.83 11.15
CA PHE A 75 -6.59 -3.63 10.80
C PHE A 75 -5.85 -2.90 9.69
N TYR A 76 -6.06 -3.33 8.44
CA TYR A 76 -5.27 -2.91 7.30
C TYR A 76 -6.00 -1.87 6.43
N PRO A 77 -5.70 -0.57 6.59
CA PRO A 77 -6.14 0.45 5.63
C PRO A 77 -5.30 0.33 4.35
N MET A 78 -5.94 -0.01 3.24
CA MET A 78 -5.26 -0.17 1.95
C MET A 78 -5.16 1.18 1.25
N GLN A 79 -4.08 1.89 1.50
CA GLN A 79 -3.79 3.20 0.92
C GLN A 79 -2.30 3.43 0.77
N THR A 80 -1.92 4.35 -0.12
CA THR A 80 -0.57 4.88 -0.24
C THR A 80 -0.42 6.10 0.67
N PHE A 81 0.25 5.93 1.80
CA PHE A 81 0.45 7.00 2.78
C PHE A 81 1.73 7.78 2.51
N SER A 82 1.65 9.10 2.49
CA SER A 82 2.81 9.99 2.49
C SER A 82 2.63 11.07 3.56
N LYS A 83 3.74 11.49 4.19
CA LYS A 83 3.70 12.48 5.28
C LYS A 83 3.22 13.87 4.83
N GLN A 84 3.35 14.16 3.54
CA GLN A 84 3.06 15.48 2.96
C GLN A 84 1.61 15.62 2.49
N ARG A 85 0.81 14.55 2.59
CA ARG A 85 -0.55 14.55 2.08
C ARG A 85 -1.52 14.03 3.14
N GLU A 86 -2.52 14.81 3.47
CA GLU A 86 -3.66 14.37 4.26
C GLU A 86 -4.46 13.33 3.50
N VAL A 87 -4.96 12.33 4.22
CA VAL A 87 -5.77 11.25 3.67
C VAL A 87 -7.16 11.34 4.28
N ASP A 88 -8.15 11.50 3.41
CA ASP A 88 -9.54 11.29 3.78
C ASP A 88 -9.81 9.79 3.87
N PHE A 89 -10.13 9.32 5.07
CA PHE A 89 -10.38 7.91 5.34
C PHE A 89 -11.75 7.44 4.87
N GLU A 90 -12.70 8.31 4.56
CA GLU A 90 -14.08 7.94 4.21
C GLU A 90 -14.17 6.89 3.09
N ASN A 91 -13.27 6.98 2.11
CA ASN A 91 -13.23 6.08 0.96
C ASN A 91 -12.09 5.06 1.00
N VAL A 92 -11.26 5.04 2.05
CA VAL A 92 -10.16 4.08 2.17
C VAL A 92 -10.71 2.68 2.46
N PRO A 93 -10.40 1.67 1.64
CA PRO A 93 -10.78 0.30 1.95
C PRO A 93 -10.04 -0.21 3.19
N PHE A 94 -10.77 -0.68 4.18
CA PHE A 94 -10.23 -1.37 5.35
C PHE A 94 -10.43 -2.87 5.21
N PHE A 95 -9.33 -3.62 5.24
CA PHE A 95 -9.37 -5.08 5.29
C PHE A 95 -9.06 -5.53 6.72
N ILE A 96 -10.01 -6.26 7.31
CA ILE A 96 -9.94 -6.70 8.70
C ILE A 96 -9.93 -8.22 8.80
N GLU A 97 -9.17 -8.73 9.77
CA GLU A 97 -9.08 -10.13 10.13
C GLU A 97 -9.03 -10.23 11.66
N ALA A 98 -9.66 -11.23 12.26
CA ALA A 98 -9.66 -11.40 13.71
C ALA A 98 -9.72 -12.87 14.08
N ASN A 99 -9.16 -13.22 15.24
CA ASN A 99 -9.15 -14.58 15.74
C ASN A 99 -10.42 -15.01 16.49
N GLY A 100 -11.40 -14.10 16.64
CA GLY A 100 -12.69 -14.36 17.29
C GLY A 100 -13.80 -13.43 16.78
N GLU A 101 -15.06 -13.84 17.00
CA GLU A 101 -16.22 -13.05 16.58
C GLU A 101 -16.35 -11.70 17.31
N LYS A 102 -15.99 -11.69 18.60
CA LYS A 102 -16.00 -10.48 19.43
C LYS A 102 -15.01 -9.45 18.91
N GLU A 103 -13.80 -9.89 18.61
CA GLU A 103 -12.70 -9.09 18.05
C GLU A 103 -13.09 -8.57 16.67
N MET A 104 -13.62 -9.44 15.82
CA MET A 104 -14.12 -9.06 14.49
C MET A 104 -15.18 -7.97 14.57
N LEU A 105 -16.13 -8.11 15.50
CA LEU A 105 -17.19 -7.11 15.68
C LEU A 105 -16.63 -5.76 16.17
N ALA A 106 -15.63 -5.79 17.06
CA ALA A 106 -14.96 -4.58 17.53
C ALA A 106 -14.22 -3.86 16.40
N LEU A 107 -13.45 -4.62 15.59
CA LEU A 107 -12.70 -4.08 14.43
C LEU A 107 -13.65 -3.52 13.37
N LYS A 108 -14.77 -4.21 13.07
CA LYS A 108 -15.80 -3.70 12.15
C LYS A 108 -16.39 -2.37 12.60
N ARG A 109 -16.71 -2.23 13.88
CA ARG A 109 -17.25 -0.97 14.42
C ARG A 109 -16.23 0.16 14.25
N MET A 110 -14.98 -0.09 14.60
CA MET A 110 -13.90 0.88 14.45
C MET A 110 -13.67 1.26 12.97
N ALA A 111 -13.55 0.29 12.08
CA ALA A 111 -13.36 0.56 10.67
C ALA A 111 -14.51 1.36 10.06
N ARG A 112 -15.76 1.01 10.40
CA ARG A 112 -16.96 1.72 9.94
C ARG A 112 -17.12 3.15 10.48
N SER A 113 -16.46 3.48 11.58
CA SER A 113 -16.42 4.87 12.05
C SER A 113 -15.45 5.74 11.25
N LEU A 114 -14.58 5.12 10.44
CA LEU A 114 -13.56 5.79 9.62
C LEU A 114 -13.88 5.74 8.12
N SER A 115 -14.51 4.65 7.66
CA SER A 115 -14.74 4.42 6.22
C SER A 115 -16.04 3.67 5.96
N SER A 116 -16.67 3.97 4.82
CA SER A 116 -17.79 3.20 4.28
C SER A 116 -17.35 1.85 3.66
N ASN A 117 -16.06 1.67 3.34
CA ASN A 117 -15.49 0.54 2.63
C ASN A 117 -14.77 -0.42 3.58
N VAL A 118 -15.51 -1.33 4.22
CA VAL A 118 -14.97 -2.28 5.21
C VAL A 118 -15.22 -3.71 4.76
N TYR A 119 -14.14 -4.48 4.63
CA TYR A 119 -14.13 -5.85 4.14
C TYR A 119 -13.47 -6.79 5.13
N GLU A 120 -14.02 -8.00 5.28
CA GLU A 120 -13.31 -9.10 5.92
C GLU A 120 -12.39 -9.74 4.91
N ALA A 121 -11.16 -10.07 5.29
CA ALA A 121 -10.22 -10.75 4.43
C ALA A 121 -9.34 -11.69 5.23
N THR A 122 -9.11 -12.87 4.69
CA THR A 122 -8.11 -13.78 5.25
C THR A 122 -6.69 -13.26 5.02
N THR A 123 -5.73 -13.80 5.76
CA THR A 123 -4.30 -13.50 5.56
C THR A 123 -3.88 -13.68 4.09
N GLU A 124 -4.33 -14.73 3.41
CA GLU A 124 -3.94 -15.01 2.01
C GLU A 124 -4.60 -14.02 1.03
N GLN A 125 -5.87 -13.66 1.26
CA GLN A 125 -6.54 -12.62 0.47
C GLN A 125 -5.84 -11.27 0.65
N ARG A 126 -5.48 -10.91 1.88
CA ARG A 126 -4.79 -9.64 2.18
C ARG A 126 -3.39 -9.57 1.56
N LYS A 127 -2.62 -10.67 1.59
CA LYS A 127 -1.34 -10.76 0.88
C LYS A 127 -1.50 -10.55 -0.63
N SER A 128 -2.51 -11.16 -1.23
CA SER A 128 -2.82 -11.00 -2.66
C SER A 128 -3.22 -9.56 -2.98
N LEU A 129 -4.07 -8.94 -2.15
CA LEU A 129 -4.46 -7.53 -2.26
C LEU A 129 -3.24 -6.60 -2.16
N HIS A 130 -2.35 -6.85 -1.19
CA HIS A 130 -1.13 -6.06 -1.03
C HIS A 130 -0.21 -6.18 -2.26
N LEU A 131 -0.02 -7.38 -2.79
CA LEU A 131 0.75 -7.58 -4.04
C LEU A 131 0.11 -6.85 -5.22
N ALA A 132 -1.21 -6.93 -5.38
CA ALA A 132 -1.92 -6.20 -6.43
C ALA A 132 -1.77 -4.68 -6.28
N ALA A 133 -1.81 -4.15 -5.05
CA ALA A 133 -1.60 -2.75 -4.77
C ALA A 133 -0.17 -2.27 -5.13
N VAL A 134 0.84 -3.13 -4.99
CA VAL A 134 2.21 -2.82 -5.45
C VAL A 134 2.22 -2.56 -6.95
N PHE A 135 1.54 -3.39 -7.75
CA PHE A 135 1.42 -3.17 -9.20
C PHE A 135 0.63 -1.88 -9.50
N ALA A 136 -0.54 -1.73 -8.90
CA ALA A 136 -1.43 -0.62 -9.19
C ALA A 136 -0.90 0.75 -8.75
N CYS A 137 -0.10 0.80 -7.70
CA CYS A 137 0.37 2.05 -7.09
C CYS A 137 1.89 2.22 -7.15
N ASN A 138 2.67 1.31 -6.54
CA ASN A 138 4.11 1.52 -6.40
C ASN A 138 4.84 1.44 -7.76
N PHE A 139 4.54 0.43 -8.57
CA PHE A 139 5.15 0.29 -9.89
C PHE A 139 4.66 1.39 -10.84
N THR A 140 3.37 1.72 -10.80
CA THR A 140 2.81 2.83 -11.57
C THR A 140 3.49 4.15 -11.23
N ASN A 141 3.69 4.46 -9.94
CA ASN A 141 4.43 5.66 -9.53
C ASN A 141 5.90 5.64 -10.02
N HIS A 142 6.54 4.47 -10.04
CA HIS A 142 7.87 4.34 -10.60
C HIS A 142 7.90 4.63 -12.12
N MET A 143 6.86 4.22 -12.87
CA MET A 143 6.73 4.59 -14.28
C MET A 143 6.61 6.11 -14.46
N TYR A 144 5.92 6.81 -13.56
CA TYR A 144 5.89 8.28 -13.57
C TYR A 144 7.28 8.88 -13.30
N ALA A 145 8.06 8.30 -12.39
CA ALA A 145 9.43 8.76 -12.12
C ALA A 145 10.35 8.58 -13.35
N LEU A 146 10.26 7.44 -14.05
CA LEU A 146 10.98 7.21 -15.31
C LEU A 146 10.52 8.18 -16.40
N CYS A 147 9.21 8.41 -16.53
CA CYS A 147 8.67 9.39 -17.46
C CYS A 147 9.25 10.79 -17.19
N ASN A 148 9.21 11.26 -15.94
CA ASN A 148 9.79 12.54 -15.54
C ASN A 148 11.29 12.63 -15.89
N HIS A 149 12.05 11.57 -15.63
CA HIS A 149 13.47 11.52 -15.96
C HIS A 149 13.72 11.67 -17.46
N LEU A 150 12.97 10.98 -18.31
CA LEU A 150 13.10 11.06 -19.78
C LEU A 150 12.69 12.43 -20.33
N LEU A 151 11.65 13.05 -19.77
CA LEU A 151 11.20 14.38 -20.16
C LEU A 151 12.24 15.45 -19.78
N ALA A 152 12.79 15.38 -18.58
CA ALA A 152 13.77 16.33 -18.05
C ALA A 152 15.04 16.40 -18.92
N LYS A 153 15.47 15.27 -19.50
CA LYS A 153 16.60 15.24 -20.46
C LYS A 153 16.39 16.11 -21.70
N ASN A 154 15.13 16.35 -22.05
CA ASN A 154 14.74 17.16 -23.19
C ASN A 154 14.17 18.52 -22.79
N GLY A 155 14.31 18.93 -21.54
CA GLY A 155 13.80 20.21 -21.02
C GLY A 155 12.27 20.32 -21.01
N ILE A 156 11.56 19.19 -21.01
CA ILE A 156 10.10 19.14 -21.00
C ILE A 156 9.62 18.97 -19.56
N PRO A 157 8.73 19.84 -19.05
CA PRO A 157 8.20 19.72 -17.69
C PRO A 157 7.24 18.53 -17.56
N PHE A 158 7.26 17.88 -16.39
CA PHE A 158 6.45 16.68 -16.14
C PHE A 158 4.93 16.95 -16.21
N GLU A 159 4.52 18.16 -15.89
CA GLU A 159 3.14 18.60 -15.84
C GLU A 159 2.40 18.39 -17.17
N VAL A 160 3.10 18.35 -18.31
CA VAL A 160 2.49 18.09 -19.64
C VAL A 160 1.90 16.69 -19.73
N MET A 161 2.32 15.77 -18.85
CA MET A 161 1.82 14.40 -18.81
C MET A 161 0.62 14.20 -17.89
N LEU A 162 0.33 15.14 -16.99
CA LEU A 162 -0.76 15.00 -16.01
C LEU A 162 -2.11 14.67 -16.66
N PRO A 163 -2.55 15.36 -17.73
CA PRO A 163 -3.84 15.03 -18.36
C PRO A 163 -3.87 13.59 -18.92
N LEU A 164 -2.74 13.08 -19.41
CA LEU A 164 -2.66 11.72 -19.95
C LEU A 164 -2.64 10.67 -18.84
N ILE A 165 -2.03 10.99 -17.70
CA ILE A 165 -2.04 10.15 -16.49
C ILE A 165 -3.47 10.03 -15.97
N ASP A 166 -4.18 11.16 -15.84
CA ASP A 166 -5.56 11.21 -15.36
C ASP A 166 -6.50 10.44 -16.29
N GLU A 167 -6.35 10.60 -17.61
CA GLU A 167 -7.13 9.83 -18.60
C GLU A 167 -6.86 8.32 -18.48
N THR A 168 -5.60 7.92 -18.30
CA THR A 168 -5.23 6.51 -18.15
C THR A 168 -5.85 5.90 -16.89
N ALA A 169 -5.82 6.63 -15.77
CA ALA A 169 -6.46 6.20 -14.53
C ALA A 169 -8.00 6.20 -14.64
N SER A 170 -8.58 7.20 -15.31
CA SER A 170 -10.04 7.32 -15.48
C SER A 170 -10.62 6.17 -16.31
N LYS A 171 -9.92 5.72 -17.33
CA LYS A 171 -10.39 4.62 -18.20
C LYS A 171 -10.73 3.34 -17.45
N VAL A 172 -9.96 2.97 -16.45
CA VAL A 172 -10.20 1.72 -15.70
C VAL A 172 -11.40 1.79 -14.75
N HIS A 173 -12.04 2.96 -14.60
CA HIS A 173 -13.35 3.06 -13.92
C HIS A 173 -14.52 2.60 -14.78
N GLY A 174 -14.38 2.65 -16.11
CA GLY A 174 -15.45 2.30 -17.05
C GLY A 174 -15.14 1.12 -17.97
N LEU A 175 -13.85 0.78 -18.11
CA LEU A 175 -13.39 -0.31 -18.98
C LEU A 175 -12.59 -1.34 -18.18
N HIS A 176 -12.65 -2.60 -18.60
CA HIS A 176 -11.74 -3.59 -18.07
C HIS A 176 -10.28 -3.20 -18.42
N PRO A 177 -9.29 -3.34 -17.50
CA PRO A 177 -7.90 -2.91 -17.74
C PRO A 177 -7.30 -3.43 -19.06
N LYS A 178 -7.62 -4.65 -19.46
CA LYS A 178 -7.21 -5.22 -20.76
C LYS A 178 -7.76 -4.40 -21.93
N ASP A 179 -9.04 -4.07 -21.90
CA ASP A 179 -9.71 -3.33 -22.98
C ASP A 179 -9.30 -1.85 -23.03
N ALA A 180 -8.81 -1.32 -21.90
CA ALA A 180 -8.28 0.05 -21.80
C ALA A 180 -6.84 0.15 -22.34
N GLN A 181 -6.15 -0.98 -22.57
CA GLN A 181 -4.74 -1.00 -22.96
C GLN A 181 -4.58 -0.47 -24.39
N THR A 182 -3.62 0.43 -24.60
CA THR A 182 -3.30 1.03 -25.89
C THR A 182 -1.78 1.05 -26.12
N GLY A 183 -1.37 1.50 -27.28
CA GLY A 183 0.04 1.73 -27.61
C GLY A 183 0.67 0.70 -28.54
N PRO A 184 1.96 0.85 -28.89
CA PRO A 184 2.64 -0.01 -29.87
C PRO A 184 2.81 -1.46 -29.38
N ALA A 185 2.85 -1.67 -28.07
CA ALA A 185 3.03 -3.01 -27.49
C ALA A 185 1.84 -3.93 -27.73
N VAL A 186 0.61 -3.42 -27.68
CA VAL A 186 -0.62 -4.20 -28.00
C VAL A 186 -0.53 -4.84 -29.38
N ARG A 187 -0.19 -4.03 -30.38
CA ARG A 187 -0.10 -4.46 -31.78
C ARG A 187 1.24 -5.10 -32.12
N TYR A 188 2.17 -5.17 -31.16
CA TYR A 188 3.54 -5.62 -31.31
C TYR A 188 4.27 -4.92 -32.48
N ASP A 189 4.14 -3.59 -32.57
CA ASP A 189 4.78 -2.78 -33.60
C ASP A 189 6.29 -2.71 -33.35
N LEU A 190 7.01 -3.68 -33.91
CA LEU A 190 8.46 -3.82 -33.74
C LEU A 190 9.25 -2.61 -34.25
N ASN A 191 8.74 -1.88 -35.26
CA ASN A 191 9.42 -0.70 -35.79
C ASN A 191 9.44 0.44 -34.75
N VAL A 192 8.32 0.64 -34.06
CA VAL A 192 8.22 1.63 -32.97
C VAL A 192 9.00 1.16 -31.75
N ILE A 193 8.81 -0.11 -31.35
CA ILE A 193 9.47 -0.70 -30.18
C ILE A 193 10.99 -0.60 -30.32
N ASN A 194 11.56 -1.00 -31.46
CA ASN A 194 13.02 -0.97 -31.69
C ASN A 194 13.57 0.47 -31.69
N ARG A 195 12.82 1.44 -32.23
CA ARG A 195 13.22 2.86 -32.14
C ARG A 195 13.25 3.35 -30.70
N HIS A 196 12.26 3.00 -29.89
CA HIS A 196 12.26 3.36 -28.48
C HIS A 196 13.41 2.69 -27.71
N LEU A 197 13.72 1.42 -28.00
CA LEU A 197 14.88 0.73 -27.41
C LEU A 197 16.20 1.41 -27.78
N GLU A 198 16.37 1.86 -29.03
CA GLU A 198 17.56 2.62 -29.43
C GLU A 198 17.63 3.99 -28.73
N MET A 199 16.51 4.70 -28.54
CA MET A 199 16.47 5.94 -27.78
C MET A 199 16.86 5.74 -26.30
N LEU A 200 16.65 4.54 -25.76
CA LEU A 200 16.95 4.18 -24.38
C LEU A 200 18.34 3.52 -24.20
N LYS A 201 19.21 3.50 -25.25
CA LYS A 201 20.51 2.82 -25.18
C LYS A 201 21.45 3.31 -24.08
N GLU A 202 21.35 4.59 -23.72
CA GLU A 202 22.10 5.21 -22.63
C GLU A 202 21.42 5.05 -21.25
N GLU A 203 20.27 4.35 -21.19
CA GLU A 203 19.44 4.12 -20.02
C GLU A 203 19.12 2.62 -19.86
N PRO A 204 20.14 1.78 -19.57
CA PRO A 204 19.99 0.33 -19.67
C PRO A 204 18.92 -0.26 -18.74
N GLU A 205 18.68 0.36 -17.59
CA GLU A 205 17.61 -0.05 -16.65
C GLU A 205 16.21 0.25 -17.24
N ALA A 206 16.00 1.48 -17.71
CA ALA A 206 14.74 1.88 -18.35
C ALA A 206 14.48 1.06 -19.63
N GLN A 207 15.53 0.77 -20.41
CA GLN A 207 15.44 -0.05 -21.62
C GLN A 207 14.96 -1.47 -21.31
N LYS A 208 15.51 -2.12 -20.26
CA LYS A 208 15.08 -3.45 -19.82
C LYS A 208 13.61 -3.45 -19.35
N ILE A 209 13.21 -2.43 -18.57
CA ILE A 209 11.83 -2.28 -18.09
C ILE A 209 10.89 -2.11 -19.30
N TYR A 210 11.23 -1.23 -20.23
CA TYR A 210 10.44 -0.99 -21.45
C TYR A 210 10.23 -2.28 -22.25
N GLU A 211 11.32 -3.02 -22.50
CA GLU A 211 11.26 -4.27 -23.26
C GLU A 211 10.41 -5.34 -22.55
N MET A 212 10.63 -5.51 -21.23
CA MET A 212 9.90 -6.49 -20.43
C MET A 212 8.41 -6.19 -20.38
N ILE A 213 8.03 -4.93 -20.14
CA ILE A 213 6.62 -4.52 -20.07
C ILE A 213 5.97 -4.63 -21.46
N SER A 214 6.66 -4.22 -22.54
CA SER A 214 6.14 -4.35 -23.91
C SER A 214 5.83 -5.80 -24.29
N LYS A 215 6.74 -6.72 -23.94
CA LYS A 215 6.51 -8.16 -24.13
C LYS A 215 5.37 -8.69 -23.26
N SER A 216 5.26 -8.19 -22.03
CA SER A 216 4.19 -8.60 -21.12
C SER A 216 2.82 -8.16 -21.66
N ILE A 217 2.67 -6.89 -22.05
CA ILE A 217 1.43 -6.36 -22.63
C ILE A 217 0.98 -7.24 -23.81
N HIS A 218 1.87 -7.47 -24.77
CA HIS A 218 1.54 -8.29 -25.94
C HIS A 218 1.10 -9.73 -25.62
N ARG A 219 1.60 -10.32 -24.53
CA ARG A 219 1.21 -11.69 -24.11
C ARG A 219 -0.12 -11.75 -23.35
N TYR A 220 -0.53 -10.65 -22.73
CA TYR A 220 -1.81 -10.55 -22.00
C TYR A 220 -2.98 -10.18 -22.91
N ASP A 221 -2.69 -9.73 -24.12
CA ASP A 221 -3.67 -9.42 -25.15
C ASP A 221 -4.10 -10.67 -25.91
#